data_796acde0ccea2366b708be3688a506f7
#
_entry.id   796acde0ccea2366b708be3688a506f7
#
_cell.length_a   1.000
_cell.length_b   1.000
_cell.length_c   1.000
_cell.angle_alpha   90.00
_cell.angle_beta   90.00
_cell.angle_gamma   90.00
#
_symmetry.space_group_name_H-M   'P 1'
#
loop_
_entity.id
_entity.type
_entity.pdbx_description
1 polymer ?
#
loop_
_entity_poly.entity_id
_entity_poly.type
_entity_poly.pdbx_seq_one_letter_code
_entity_poly.pdbx_strand_id
1 'polypeptide(L)'
;MPLIEIKGLTFHAGDKKILDDFSMTIEASEVHALLGTNGTGKSTLAYLVMGCEGYRPESGEILFEGQEINNLKIHERAKLGITMAWQEPVRFEGISVRDYLMLKHKGADPSHYLEMVGLSPALYLGRMVDKCLSGGERKRIELASILALQPKLAILDEPDSGIDMLSTQDIVNVISAFKESGSSVFLITHRQEIVLIADRASQICNGKIVCTGHPDKVAEYYKSRKCFVCDGEVCAYV
;
A
#
# COMPACT_ATOMS: atom_id res chain seq x y z
N MET A 1 -5.15 20.45 -0.81
CA MET A 1 -3.92 20.25 -1.63
C MET A 1 -3.60 18.77 -1.54
N PRO A 2 -3.46 18.08 -2.66
CA PRO A 2 -3.18 16.65 -2.63
C PRO A 2 -1.95 16.32 -1.79
N LEU A 3 -1.98 15.20 -1.07
CA LEU A 3 -0.81 14.68 -0.37
C LEU A 3 0.20 14.12 -1.37
N ILE A 4 -0.29 13.36 -2.36
CA ILE A 4 0.53 12.84 -3.45
C ILE A 4 -0.15 13.10 -4.78
N GLU A 5 0.63 13.58 -5.76
CA GLU A 5 0.21 13.73 -7.15
C GLU A 5 1.18 12.98 -8.05
N ILE A 6 0.63 12.18 -8.94
CA ILE A 6 1.36 11.46 -9.98
C ILE A 6 0.88 12.00 -11.32
N LYS A 7 1.79 12.49 -12.16
CA LYS A 7 1.48 13.18 -13.41
C LYS A 7 2.25 12.55 -14.57
N GLY A 8 1.55 11.96 -15.52
CA GLY A 8 2.12 11.46 -16.76
C GLY A 8 3.22 10.41 -16.61
N LEU A 9 3.12 9.56 -15.58
CA LEU A 9 4.20 8.64 -15.22
C LEU A 9 4.30 7.50 -16.23
N THR A 10 5.49 7.33 -16.83
CA THR A 10 5.81 6.23 -17.73
C THR A 10 6.97 5.42 -17.18
N PHE A 11 6.82 4.09 -17.20
CA PHE A 11 7.84 3.16 -16.71
C PHE A 11 7.85 1.85 -17.50
N HIS A 12 9.04 1.38 -17.86
CA HIS A 12 9.27 0.07 -18.47
C HIS A 12 10.02 -0.85 -17.49
N ALA A 13 9.69 -2.13 -17.53
CA ALA A 13 10.49 -3.21 -16.93
C ALA A 13 11.08 -4.04 -18.07
N GLY A 14 12.36 -3.82 -18.37
CA GLY A 14 12.97 -4.29 -19.63
C GLY A 14 12.26 -3.70 -20.83
N ASP A 15 11.84 -4.54 -21.78
CA ASP A 15 11.13 -4.09 -22.99
C ASP A 15 9.61 -3.88 -22.78
N LYS A 16 9.09 -4.24 -21.60
CA LYS A 16 7.65 -4.17 -21.34
C LYS A 16 7.29 -2.84 -20.70
N LYS A 17 6.39 -2.08 -21.36
CA LYS A 17 5.78 -0.89 -20.76
C LYS A 17 4.80 -1.34 -19.68
N ILE A 18 5.02 -0.90 -18.43
CA ILE A 18 4.20 -1.24 -17.27
C ILE A 18 3.24 -0.11 -16.92
N LEU A 19 3.71 1.14 -16.98
CA LEU A 19 2.89 2.34 -16.82
C LEU A 19 3.03 3.21 -18.06
N ASP A 20 1.92 3.78 -18.54
CA ASP A 20 1.85 4.57 -19.77
C ASP A 20 1.01 5.83 -19.54
N ASP A 21 1.70 6.97 -19.38
CA ASP A 21 1.06 8.27 -19.09
C ASP A 21 0.10 8.21 -17.87
N PHE A 22 0.54 7.50 -16.82
CA PHE A 22 -0.26 7.25 -15.64
C PHE A 22 -0.37 8.49 -14.76
N SER A 23 -1.61 8.87 -14.41
CA SER A 23 -1.86 10.02 -13.53
C SER A 23 -2.87 9.66 -12.45
N MET A 24 -2.58 10.05 -11.20
CA MET A 24 -3.44 9.81 -10.04
C MET A 24 -3.14 10.80 -8.91
N THR A 25 -4.12 11.10 -8.07
CA THR A 25 -3.95 11.91 -6.86
C THR A 25 -4.50 11.20 -5.65
N ILE A 26 -3.90 11.45 -4.48
CA ILE A 26 -4.42 11.05 -3.17
C ILE A 26 -4.43 12.29 -2.28
N GLU A 27 -5.59 12.59 -1.69
CA GLU A 27 -5.74 13.73 -0.78
C GLU A 27 -5.20 13.40 0.63
N ALA A 28 -4.98 14.44 1.43
CA ALA A 28 -4.62 14.25 2.84
C ALA A 28 -5.75 13.55 3.60
N SER A 29 -5.41 12.60 4.46
CA SER A 29 -6.33 11.77 5.25
C SER A 29 -7.31 10.93 4.40
N GLU A 30 -7.00 10.71 3.13
CA GLU A 30 -7.78 9.88 2.22
C GLU A 30 -7.28 8.43 2.26
N VAL A 31 -8.22 7.49 2.27
CA VAL A 31 -7.99 6.09 1.90
C VAL A 31 -8.33 5.94 0.42
N HIS A 32 -7.31 5.82 -0.43
CA HIS A 32 -7.48 5.63 -1.86
C HIS A 32 -7.14 4.19 -2.26
N ALA A 33 -8.11 3.48 -2.80
CA ALA A 33 -7.92 2.10 -3.26
C ALA A 33 -7.57 2.05 -4.75
N LEU A 34 -6.56 1.25 -5.10
CA LEU A 34 -6.21 0.93 -6.49
C LEU A 34 -6.52 -0.52 -6.80
N LEU A 35 -7.51 -0.73 -7.66
CA LEU A 35 -7.89 -2.05 -8.17
C LEU A 35 -7.23 -2.35 -9.50
N GLY A 36 -6.98 -3.62 -9.75
CA GLY A 36 -6.52 -4.13 -11.04
C GLY A 36 -6.15 -5.59 -10.92
N THR A 37 -6.16 -6.30 -12.03
CA THR A 37 -5.68 -7.69 -12.08
C THR A 37 -4.18 -7.78 -11.83
N ASN A 38 -3.68 -8.98 -11.61
CA ASN A 38 -2.25 -9.20 -11.44
C ASN A 38 -1.50 -8.79 -12.72
N GLY A 39 -0.31 -8.21 -12.54
CA GLY A 39 0.51 -7.77 -13.67
C GLY A 39 0.12 -6.44 -14.32
N THR A 40 -0.86 -5.71 -13.81
CA THR A 40 -1.28 -4.40 -14.35
C THR A 40 -0.42 -3.22 -13.92
N GLY A 41 0.59 -3.42 -13.05
CA GLY A 41 1.51 -2.38 -12.61
C GLY A 41 1.24 -1.80 -11.22
N LYS A 42 0.30 -2.35 -10.42
CA LYS A 42 -0.03 -1.85 -9.07
C LYS A 42 1.16 -1.80 -8.13
N SER A 43 1.85 -2.93 -7.92
CA SER A 43 3.03 -3.01 -7.06
C SER A 43 4.20 -2.21 -7.64
N THR A 44 4.34 -2.16 -8.98
CA THR A 44 5.32 -1.31 -9.67
C THR A 44 5.10 0.16 -9.31
N LEU A 45 3.85 0.62 -9.33
CA LEU A 45 3.50 1.98 -8.91
C LEU A 45 3.87 2.24 -7.44
N ALA A 46 3.56 1.29 -6.54
CA ALA A 46 3.95 1.39 -5.14
C ALA A 46 5.47 1.52 -4.96
N TYR A 47 6.26 0.73 -5.70
CA TYR A 47 7.72 0.78 -5.67
C TYR A 47 8.28 2.09 -6.24
N LEU A 48 7.67 2.62 -7.30
CA LEU A 48 7.99 3.94 -7.86
C LEU A 48 7.72 5.05 -6.83
N VAL A 49 6.56 5.02 -6.15
CA VAL A 49 6.21 5.98 -5.09
C VAL A 49 7.13 5.84 -3.88
N MET A 50 7.51 4.62 -3.50
CA MET A 50 8.43 4.38 -2.37
C MET A 50 9.89 4.72 -2.72
N GLY A 51 10.25 4.81 -4.00
CA GLY A 51 11.63 5.08 -4.45
C GLY A 51 12.56 3.90 -4.30
N CYS A 52 12.05 2.69 -4.56
CA CYS A 52 12.83 1.45 -4.53
C CYS A 52 13.91 1.47 -5.62
N GLU A 53 15.03 0.82 -5.32
CA GLU A 53 16.13 0.68 -6.28
C GLU A 53 15.65 -0.06 -7.55
N GLY A 54 16.03 0.45 -8.73
CA GLY A 54 15.56 -0.05 -10.02
C GLY A 54 14.18 0.46 -10.46
N TYR A 55 13.45 1.16 -9.59
CA TYR A 55 12.15 1.75 -9.91
C TYR A 55 12.26 3.27 -9.99
N ARG A 56 12.62 3.75 -11.18
CA ARG A 56 12.68 5.19 -11.50
C ARG A 56 11.85 5.47 -12.76
N PRO A 57 10.93 6.45 -12.72
CA PRO A 57 10.13 6.77 -13.90
C PRO A 57 11.03 7.31 -15.02
N GLU A 58 10.68 6.99 -16.26
CA GLU A 58 11.35 7.51 -17.47
C GLU A 58 10.84 8.89 -17.81
N SER A 59 9.55 9.13 -17.55
CA SER A 59 8.92 10.43 -17.69
C SER A 59 7.81 10.61 -16.66
N GLY A 60 7.36 11.85 -16.50
CA GLY A 60 6.34 12.24 -15.53
C GLY A 60 6.92 12.59 -14.17
N GLU A 61 6.04 13.00 -13.27
CA GLU A 61 6.40 13.56 -11.96
C GLU A 61 5.62 12.86 -10.85
N ILE A 62 6.30 12.62 -9.72
CA ILE A 62 5.68 12.23 -8.45
C ILE A 62 5.93 13.39 -7.48
N LEU A 63 4.86 14.03 -7.04
CA LEU A 63 4.89 15.14 -6.09
C LEU A 63 4.31 14.66 -4.76
N PHE A 64 5.01 14.91 -3.66
CA PHE A 64 4.55 14.68 -2.30
C PHE A 64 4.49 16.01 -1.55
N GLU A 65 3.30 16.41 -1.09
CA GLU A 65 3.05 17.75 -0.52
C GLU A 65 3.54 18.89 -1.44
N GLY A 66 3.41 18.71 -2.76
CA GLY A 66 3.86 19.66 -3.78
C GLY A 66 5.36 19.64 -4.09
N GLN A 67 6.16 18.83 -3.37
CA GLN A 67 7.58 18.65 -3.64
C GLN A 67 7.80 17.45 -4.57
N GLU A 68 8.57 17.64 -5.65
CA GLU A 68 8.98 16.52 -6.50
C GLU A 68 9.92 15.56 -5.76
N ILE A 69 9.58 14.26 -5.83
CA ILE A 69 10.32 13.20 -5.14
C ILE A 69 10.99 12.19 -6.07
N ASN A 70 10.94 12.36 -7.40
CA ASN A 70 11.48 11.40 -8.38
C ASN A 70 12.93 11.01 -8.10
N ASN A 71 13.76 11.96 -7.66
CA ASN A 71 15.19 11.78 -7.43
C ASN A 71 15.53 11.39 -5.99
N LEU A 72 14.55 11.38 -5.08
CA LEU A 72 14.76 11.02 -3.68
C LEU A 72 14.85 9.49 -3.52
N LYS A 73 15.82 9.06 -2.72
CA LYS A 73 16.00 7.65 -2.36
C LYS A 73 14.94 7.20 -1.34
N ILE A 74 14.75 5.89 -1.22
CA ILE A 74 13.77 5.27 -0.29
C ILE A 74 13.84 5.84 1.14
N HIS A 75 15.05 6.00 1.69
CA HIS A 75 15.22 6.51 3.06
C HIS A 75 14.91 8.01 3.19
N GLU A 76 15.03 8.79 2.12
CA GLU A 76 14.67 10.21 2.08
C GLU A 76 13.15 10.34 2.05
N ARG A 77 12.46 9.53 1.23
CA ARG A 77 11.00 9.47 1.19
C ARG A 77 10.41 8.95 2.50
N ALA A 78 11.07 7.97 3.15
CA ALA A 78 10.67 7.52 4.48
C ALA A 78 10.76 8.65 5.53
N LYS A 79 11.77 9.53 5.46
CA LYS A 79 11.89 10.72 6.33
C LYS A 79 10.79 11.76 6.06
N LEU A 80 10.27 11.85 4.84
CA LEU A 80 9.11 12.69 4.52
C LEU A 80 7.81 12.14 5.10
N GLY A 81 7.77 10.87 5.50
CA GLY A 81 6.62 10.20 6.07
C GLY A 81 5.91 9.24 5.13
N ILE A 82 6.58 8.76 4.07
CA ILE A 82 6.07 7.69 3.19
C ILE A 82 6.58 6.35 3.71
N THR A 83 5.70 5.37 3.90
CA THR A 83 6.08 4.01 4.29
C THR A 83 5.23 2.97 3.55
N MET A 84 5.69 1.73 3.54
CA MET A 84 5.06 0.66 2.77
C MET A 84 4.99 -0.64 3.57
N ALA A 85 3.82 -1.28 3.59
CA ALA A 85 3.67 -2.69 3.90
C ALA A 85 3.90 -3.49 2.63
N TRP A 86 4.94 -4.32 2.63
CA TRP A 86 5.34 -5.13 1.48
C TRP A 86 4.38 -6.31 1.28
N GLN A 87 4.24 -6.78 0.06
CA GLN A 87 3.45 -7.99 -0.21
C GLN A 87 3.95 -9.18 0.62
N GLU A 88 5.27 -9.38 0.69
CA GLU A 88 5.90 -10.32 1.61
C GLU A 88 6.60 -9.57 2.76
N PRO A 89 6.21 -9.79 4.02
CA PRO A 89 6.82 -9.13 5.17
C PRO A 89 8.31 -9.44 5.28
N VAL A 90 9.10 -8.40 5.53
CA VAL A 90 10.55 -8.53 5.71
C VAL A 90 10.84 -9.25 7.04
N ARG A 91 11.89 -10.08 7.05
CA ARG A 91 12.39 -10.76 8.24
C ARG A 91 13.55 -9.96 8.82
N PHE A 92 13.51 -9.74 10.13
CA PHE A 92 14.58 -9.07 10.85
C PHE A 92 15.10 -10.01 11.94
N GLU A 93 16.25 -10.64 11.71
CA GLU A 93 16.86 -11.48 12.73
C GLU A 93 17.51 -10.61 13.83
N GLY A 94 17.33 -11.03 15.08
CA GLY A 94 17.98 -10.37 16.21
C GLY A 94 17.24 -9.18 16.83
N ILE A 95 15.99 -8.90 16.41
CA ILE A 95 15.16 -7.85 17.02
C ILE A 95 13.89 -8.45 17.62
N SER A 96 13.51 -8.01 18.82
CA SER A 96 12.23 -8.39 19.41
C SER A 96 11.08 -7.59 18.78
N VAL A 97 9.85 -8.13 18.85
CA VAL A 97 8.64 -7.41 18.42
C VAL A 97 8.51 -6.08 19.15
N ARG A 98 8.78 -6.04 20.46
CA ARG A 98 8.82 -4.82 21.26
C ARG A 98 9.77 -3.79 20.64
N ASP A 99 11.02 -4.16 20.42
CA ASP A 99 12.04 -3.22 19.92
C ASP A 99 11.73 -2.78 18.50
N TYR A 100 11.18 -3.67 17.67
CA TYR A 100 10.76 -3.36 16.30
C TYR A 100 9.65 -2.30 16.26
N LEU A 101 8.64 -2.41 17.14
CA LEU A 101 7.57 -1.41 17.26
C LEU A 101 8.05 -0.07 17.83
N MET A 102 9.14 -0.06 18.59
CA MET A 102 9.68 1.13 19.25
C MET A 102 10.81 1.83 18.48
N LEU A 103 11.12 1.43 17.26
CA LEU A 103 12.25 1.97 16.47
C LEU A 103 12.21 3.50 16.30
N LYS A 104 11.04 4.08 16.09
CA LYS A 104 10.87 5.54 15.92
C LYS A 104 10.65 6.27 17.24
N HIS A 105 9.85 5.71 18.13
CA HIS A 105 9.40 6.34 19.37
C HIS A 105 9.66 5.45 20.57
N LYS A 106 10.77 5.64 21.27
CA LYS A 106 11.15 4.85 22.45
C LYS A 106 10.17 4.94 23.63
N GLY A 107 9.28 5.92 23.63
CA GLY A 107 8.25 6.12 24.65
C GLY A 107 6.84 5.69 24.24
N ALA A 108 6.66 5.13 23.04
CA ALA A 108 5.36 4.62 22.61
C ALA A 108 5.01 3.33 23.37
N ASP A 109 3.72 3.08 23.56
CA ASP A 109 3.26 1.80 24.10
C ASP A 109 3.12 0.78 22.96
N PRO A 110 4.04 -0.19 22.83
CA PRO A 110 3.98 -1.18 21.77
C PRO A 110 2.79 -2.14 21.93
N SER A 111 2.21 -2.25 23.13
CA SER A 111 1.02 -3.08 23.37
C SER A 111 -0.16 -2.60 22.57
N HIS A 112 -0.38 -1.29 22.56
CA HIS A 112 -1.47 -0.66 21.81
C HIS A 112 -1.46 -1.04 20.31
N TYR A 113 -0.30 -0.96 19.67
CA TYR A 113 -0.19 -1.29 18.24
C TYR A 113 -0.43 -2.77 17.95
N LEU A 114 -0.04 -3.68 18.85
CA LEU A 114 -0.35 -5.11 18.71
C LEU A 114 -1.84 -5.39 18.85
N GLU A 115 -2.51 -4.75 19.81
CA GLU A 115 -3.94 -4.88 19.99
C GLU A 115 -4.72 -4.41 18.77
N MET A 116 -4.29 -3.30 18.13
CA MET A 116 -4.90 -2.76 16.91
C MET A 116 -4.86 -3.75 15.73
N VAL A 117 -3.87 -4.64 15.69
CA VAL A 117 -3.75 -5.69 14.66
C VAL A 117 -4.22 -7.06 15.14
N GLY A 118 -4.90 -7.12 16.30
CA GLY A 118 -5.48 -8.35 16.85
C GLY A 118 -4.46 -9.34 17.40
N LEU A 119 -3.28 -8.87 17.87
CA LEU A 119 -2.27 -9.69 18.53
C LEU A 119 -2.20 -9.39 20.03
N SER A 120 -2.12 -10.44 20.86
CA SER A 120 -1.97 -10.30 22.31
C SER A 120 -0.57 -9.79 22.68
N PRO A 121 -0.42 -8.62 23.33
CA PRO A 121 0.88 -8.11 23.75
C PRO A 121 1.66 -9.08 24.64
N ALA A 122 0.95 -9.77 25.56
CA ALA A 122 1.55 -10.71 26.48
C ALA A 122 2.23 -11.91 25.77
N LEU A 123 1.71 -12.30 24.59
CA LEU A 123 2.23 -13.42 23.83
C LEU A 123 3.29 -13.01 22.79
N TYR A 124 3.27 -11.76 22.31
CA TYR A 124 4.08 -11.38 21.15
C TYR A 124 5.20 -10.41 21.45
N LEU A 125 5.11 -9.52 22.45
CA LEU A 125 6.14 -8.49 22.68
C LEU A 125 7.55 -9.04 22.91
N GLY A 126 7.65 -10.20 23.56
CA GLY A 126 8.94 -10.86 23.82
C GLY A 126 9.45 -11.75 22.69
N ARG A 127 8.64 -12.00 21.63
CA ARG A 127 9.05 -12.85 20.51
C ARG A 127 10.01 -12.12 19.58
N MET A 128 10.83 -12.88 18.88
CA MET A 128 11.70 -12.35 17.82
C MET A 128 10.94 -12.23 16.50
N VAL A 129 11.30 -11.22 15.71
CA VAL A 129 10.74 -11.01 14.35
C VAL A 129 11.49 -11.91 13.37
N ASP A 130 11.31 -13.23 13.50
CA ASP A 130 12.06 -14.23 12.76
C ASP A 130 11.15 -15.29 12.09
N LYS A 131 11.76 -16.39 11.66
CA LYS A 131 11.09 -17.51 10.99
C LYS A 131 10.09 -18.29 11.88
N CYS A 132 10.13 -18.10 13.20
CA CYS A 132 9.21 -18.78 14.13
C CYS A 132 7.81 -18.15 14.13
N LEU A 133 7.67 -16.96 13.54
CA LEU A 133 6.39 -16.33 13.30
C LEU A 133 5.77 -16.85 12.00
N SER A 134 4.48 -17.20 12.03
CA SER A 134 3.72 -17.51 10.82
C SER A 134 3.67 -16.33 9.85
N GLY A 135 3.29 -16.57 8.60
CA GLY A 135 3.09 -15.48 7.61
C GLY A 135 2.13 -14.41 8.09
N GLY A 136 0.98 -14.84 8.66
CA GLY A 136 -0.03 -13.95 9.19
C GLY A 136 0.42 -13.15 10.40
N GLU A 137 1.13 -13.77 11.35
CA GLU A 137 1.70 -13.08 12.50
C GLU A 137 2.71 -12.01 12.06
N ARG A 138 3.61 -12.34 11.12
CA ARG A 138 4.57 -11.37 10.58
C ARG A 138 3.88 -10.18 9.91
N LYS A 139 2.85 -10.46 9.10
CA LYS A 139 2.09 -9.39 8.42
C LYS A 139 1.41 -8.46 9.42
N ARG A 140 0.78 -9.01 10.46
CA ARG A 140 0.17 -8.22 11.54
C ARG A 140 1.22 -7.38 12.27
N ILE A 141 2.39 -7.94 12.59
CA ILE A 141 3.49 -7.22 13.24
C ILE A 141 4.07 -6.13 12.30
N GLU A 142 4.19 -6.38 11.00
CA GLU A 142 4.56 -5.37 10.01
C GLU A 142 3.58 -4.20 10.01
N LEU A 143 2.26 -4.48 9.92
CA LEU A 143 1.22 -3.46 9.96
C LEU A 143 1.24 -2.67 11.29
N ALA A 144 1.43 -3.35 12.42
CA ALA A 144 1.61 -2.70 13.73
C ALA A 144 2.83 -1.77 13.75
N SER A 145 3.95 -2.19 13.13
CA SER A 145 5.15 -1.36 13.05
C SER A 145 4.94 -0.11 12.20
N ILE A 146 4.19 -0.22 11.10
CA ILE A 146 3.86 0.92 10.25
C ILE A 146 2.91 1.89 10.99
N LEU A 147 1.92 1.37 11.72
CA LEU A 147 1.06 2.20 12.59
C LEU A 147 1.90 2.95 13.63
N ALA A 148 2.87 2.29 14.26
CA ALA A 148 3.78 2.91 15.23
C ALA A 148 4.67 4.00 14.61
N LEU A 149 4.96 3.93 13.31
CA LEU A 149 5.68 4.97 12.57
C LEU A 149 4.86 6.23 12.35
N GLN A 150 3.52 6.16 12.44
CA GLN A 150 2.60 7.28 12.17
C GLN A 150 2.98 8.01 10.87
N PRO A 151 2.92 7.33 9.71
CA PRO A 151 3.30 7.93 8.44
C PRO A 151 2.27 8.96 7.97
N LYS A 152 2.67 9.88 7.10
CA LYS A 152 1.73 10.72 6.36
C LYS A 152 1.02 9.91 5.27
N LEU A 153 1.77 9.00 4.60
CA LEU A 153 1.26 8.08 3.60
C LEU A 153 1.69 6.65 3.92
N ALA A 154 0.73 5.78 4.18
CA ALA A 154 0.91 4.34 4.28
C ALA A 154 0.53 3.67 2.95
N ILE A 155 1.47 3.03 2.29
CA ILE A 155 1.23 2.20 1.09
C ILE A 155 1.01 0.77 1.56
N LEU A 156 -0.16 0.20 1.30
CA LEU A 156 -0.52 -1.16 1.67
C LEU A 156 -0.67 -1.99 0.39
N ASP A 157 0.36 -2.76 0.04
CA ASP A 157 0.35 -3.60 -1.17
C ASP A 157 -0.17 -5.00 -0.83
N GLU A 158 -1.40 -5.27 -1.23
CA GLU A 158 -2.13 -6.53 -0.97
C GLU A 158 -1.99 -6.97 0.51
N PRO A 159 -2.45 -6.15 1.48
CA PRO A 159 -2.23 -6.41 2.90
C PRO A 159 -2.87 -7.71 3.40
N ASP A 160 -3.76 -8.29 2.60
CA ASP A 160 -4.47 -9.53 2.82
C ASP A 160 -3.86 -10.75 2.10
N SER A 161 -2.78 -10.57 1.32
CA SER A 161 -2.16 -11.68 0.58
C SER A 161 -1.38 -12.63 1.50
N GLY A 162 -1.46 -13.93 1.20
CA GLY A 162 -0.68 -14.96 1.91
C GLY A 162 -1.11 -15.22 3.35
N ILE A 163 -2.30 -14.78 3.77
CA ILE A 163 -2.77 -14.91 5.15
C ILE A 163 -4.16 -15.55 5.16
N ASP A 164 -4.21 -16.84 5.50
CA ASP A 164 -5.47 -17.55 5.75
C ASP A 164 -6.26 -17.04 6.98
N MET A 165 -5.69 -16.11 7.76
CA MET A 165 -6.18 -15.75 9.10
C MET A 165 -6.52 -14.28 9.31
N LEU A 166 -6.27 -13.35 8.35
CA LEU A 166 -6.83 -12.01 8.44
C LEU A 166 -8.23 -12.03 7.84
N SER A 167 -9.23 -11.89 8.69
CA SER A 167 -10.60 -11.64 8.20
C SER A 167 -10.63 -10.28 7.48
N THR A 168 -11.58 -10.09 6.58
CA THR A 168 -11.81 -8.77 5.98
C THR A 168 -11.95 -7.69 7.07
N GLN A 169 -12.56 -8.05 8.21
CA GLN A 169 -12.74 -7.14 9.34
C GLN A 169 -11.41 -6.72 9.99
N ASP A 170 -10.42 -7.60 10.09
CA ASP A 170 -9.11 -7.23 10.65
C ASP A 170 -8.41 -6.19 9.76
N ILE A 171 -8.49 -6.35 8.43
CA ILE A 171 -7.96 -5.37 7.48
C ILE A 171 -8.70 -4.04 7.59
N VAL A 172 -10.02 -4.06 7.68
CA VAL A 172 -10.86 -2.87 7.90
C VAL A 172 -10.41 -2.13 9.16
N ASN A 173 -10.23 -2.85 10.27
CA ASN A 173 -9.82 -2.26 11.54
C ASN A 173 -8.43 -1.59 11.43
N VAL A 174 -7.49 -2.24 10.77
CA VAL A 174 -6.14 -1.68 10.55
C VAL A 174 -6.18 -0.41 9.68
N ILE A 175 -6.95 -0.42 8.60
CA ILE A 175 -7.09 0.76 7.72
C ILE A 175 -7.79 1.91 8.46
N SER A 176 -8.81 1.60 9.26
CA SER A 176 -9.49 2.58 10.11
C SER A 176 -8.50 3.21 11.11
N ALA A 177 -7.62 2.39 11.70
CA ALA A 177 -6.60 2.86 12.62
C ALA A 177 -5.59 3.83 11.95
N PHE A 178 -5.19 3.58 10.72
CA PHE A 178 -4.37 4.53 9.95
C PHE A 178 -5.10 5.86 9.75
N LYS A 179 -6.37 5.80 9.36
CA LYS A 179 -7.20 6.99 9.14
C LYS A 179 -7.38 7.80 10.43
N GLU A 180 -7.69 7.14 11.55
CA GLU A 180 -7.84 7.76 12.87
C GLU A 180 -6.54 8.41 13.36
N SER A 181 -5.37 7.86 13.00
CA SER A 181 -4.07 8.46 13.29
C SER A 181 -3.72 9.64 12.38
N GLY A 182 -4.60 10.01 11.42
CA GLY A 182 -4.38 11.11 10.47
C GLY A 182 -3.53 10.73 9.25
N SER A 183 -3.20 9.44 9.09
CA SER A 183 -2.46 8.95 7.92
C SER A 183 -3.37 8.85 6.70
N SER A 184 -2.84 9.15 5.51
CA SER A 184 -3.46 8.74 4.25
C SER A 184 -3.04 7.33 3.92
N VAL A 185 -3.91 6.58 3.24
CA VAL A 185 -3.65 5.19 2.87
C VAL A 185 -3.74 5.03 1.36
N PHE A 186 -2.68 4.55 0.73
CA PHE A 186 -2.71 4.04 -0.63
C PHE A 186 -2.85 2.52 -0.58
N LEU A 187 -4.07 2.05 -0.79
CA LEU A 187 -4.45 0.65 -0.67
C LEU A 187 -4.43 -0.03 -2.05
N ILE A 188 -3.56 -0.98 -2.24
CA ILE A 188 -3.53 -1.82 -3.44
C ILE A 188 -4.17 -3.16 -3.09
N THR A 189 -5.21 -3.54 -3.81
CA THR A 189 -5.90 -4.81 -3.61
C THR A 189 -6.61 -5.27 -4.90
N HIS A 190 -6.86 -6.56 -4.99
CA HIS A 190 -7.73 -7.15 -6.00
C HIS A 190 -9.07 -7.60 -5.39
N ARG A 191 -9.25 -7.45 -4.06
CA ARG A 191 -10.48 -7.84 -3.33
C ARG A 191 -11.45 -6.66 -3.24
N GLN A 192 -12.62 -6.87 -3.81
CA GLN A 192 -13.65 -5.84 -3.88
C GLN A 192 -14.21 -5.45 -2.51
N GLU A 193 -14.33 -6.41 -1.59
CA GLU A 193 -14.82 -6.19 -0.24
C GLU A 193 -13.94 -5.19 0.53
N ILE A 194 -12.64 -5.21 0.26
CA ILE A 194 -11.67 -4.31 0.91
C ILE A 194 -11.72 -2.92 0.26
N VAL A 195 -12.02 -2.84 -1.04
CA VAL A 195 -12.14 -1.54 -1.72
C VAL A 195 -13.26 -0.69 -1.16
N LEU A 196 -14.37 -1.32 -0.72
CA LEU A 196 -15.55 -0.62 -0.22
C LEU A 196 -15.31 0.23 1.04
N ILE A 197 -14.19 0.01 1.74
CA ILE A 197 -13.82 0.82 2.91
C ILE A 197 -13.02 2.08 2.55
N ALA A 198 -12.61 2.23 1.30
CA ALA A 198 -11.88 3.40 0.83
C ALA A 198 -12.82 4.62 0.68
N ASP A 199 -12.26 5.82 0.76
CA ASP A 199 -12.99 7.06 0.46
C ASP A 199 -13.15 7.24 -1.06
N ARG A 200 -12.14 6.80 -1.83
CA ARG A 200 -12.12 6.83 -3.28
C ARG A 200 -11.38 5.62 -3.84
N ALA A 201 -11.75 5.21 -5.02
CA ALA A 201 -11.09 4.10 -5.70
C ALA A 201 -10.73 4.46 -7.14
N SER A 202 -9.69 3.82 -7.65
CA SER A 202 -9.30 3.86 -9.06
C SER A 202 -9.07 2.44 -9.56
N GLN A 203 -9.35 2.20 -10.83
CA GLN A 203 -9.00 0.95 -11.50
C GLN A 203 -7.88 1.19 -12.49
N ILE A 204 -6.82 0.38 -12.38
CA ILE A 204 -5.73 0.34 -13.36
C ILE A 204 -5.95 -0.83 -14.32
N CYS A 205 -5.75 -0.58 -15.61
CA CYS A 205 -5.72 -1.59 -16.66
C CYS A 205 -4.65 -1.19 -17.68
N ASN A 206 -3.79 -2.13 -18.04
CA ASN A 206 -2.72 -1.93 -19.02
C ASN A 206 -1.91 -0.63 -18.79
N GLY A 207 -1.51 -0.40 -17.54
CA GLY A 207 -0.69 0.74 -17.15
C GLY A 207 -1.39 2.11 -17.12
N LYS A 208 -2.73 2.16 -17.29
CA LYS A 208 -3.53 3.40 -17.27
C LYS A 208 -4.69 3.32 -16.28
N ILE A 209 -5.10 4.47 -15.76
CA ILE A 209 -6.35 4.58 -15.01
C ILE A 209 -7.52 4.54 -16.01
N VAL A 210 -8.44 3.60 -15.80
CA VAL A 210 -9.63 3.44 -16.64
C VAL A 210 -10.92 3.92 -15.98
N CYS A 211 -10.92 3.98 -14.65
CA CYS A 211 -12.07 4.45 -13.87
C CYS A 211 -11.56 5.00 -12.53
N THR A 212 -12.13 6.11 -12.09
CA THR A 212 -11.90 6.70 -10.74
C THR A 212 -13.22 7.23 -10.21
N GLY A 213 -13.48 7.01 -8.93
CA GLY A 213 -14.69 7.52 -8.29
C GLY A 213 -15.02 6.85 -6.95
N HIS A 214 -16.31 6.84 -6.62
CA HIS A 214 -16.81 6.17 -5.42
C HIS A 214 -16.50 4.66 -5.46
N PRO A 215 -16.05 4.06 -4.35
CA PRO A 215 -15.61 2.66 -4.30
C PRO A 215 -16.62 1.66 -4.88
N ASP A 216 -17.92 1.81 -4.54
CA ASP A 216 -18.97 0.93 -5.05
C ASP A 216 -19.03 0.91 -6.58
N LYS A 217 -18.97 2.10 -7.21
CA LYS A 217 -19.04 2.23 -8.67
C LYS A 217 -17.81 1.65 -9.35
N VAL A 218 -16.62 1.88 -8.77
CA VAL A 218 -15.37 1.33 -9.30
C VAL A 218 -15.33 -0.19 -9.13
N ALA A 219 -15.79 -0.72 -7.98
CA ALA A 219 -15.91 -2.16 -7.76
C ALA A 219 -16.92 -2.81 -8.71
N GLU A 220 -18.06 -2.17 -8.97
CA GLU A 220 -19.05 -2.64 -9.95
C GLU A 220 -18.49 -2.63 -11.38
N TYR A 221 -17.79 -1.55 -11.75
CA TYR A 221 -17.10 -1.45 -13.04
C TYR A 221 -16.05 -2.56 -13.19
N TYR A 222 -15.26 -2.81 -12.15
CA TYR A 222 -14.28 -3.90 -12.14
C TYR A 222 -14.94 -5.28 -12.31
N LYS A 223 -16.09 -5.53 -11.64
CA LYS A 223 -16.90 -6.77 -11.83
C LYS A 223 -17.39 -6.96 -13.25
N SER A 224 -17.78 -5.88 -13.90
CA SER A 224 -18.34 -5.94 -15.23
C SER A 224 -17.32 -6.36 -16.30
N ARG A 225 -16.02 -6.42 -15.95
CA ARG A 225 -14.88 -6.71 -16.84
C ARG A 225 -14.84 -5.84 -18.11
N LYS A 226 -15.53 -4.69 -18.10
CA LYS A 226 -15.48 -3.73 -19.20
C LYS A 226 -14.23 -2.89 -19.06
N CYS A 227 -13.29 -3.06 -19.97
CA CYS A 227 -12.12 -2.18 -20.08
C CYS A 227 -12.17 -1.52 -21.45
N PHE A 228 -12.23 -0.19 -21.49
CA PHE A 228 -12.25 0.57 -22.75
C PHE A 228 -10.85 0.78 -23.35
N VAL A 229 -9.79 0.33 -22.68
CA VAL A 229 -8.40 0.51 -23.14
C VAL A 229 -7.95 -0.62 -24.06
N CYS A 230 -8.55 -1.77 -23.94
CA CYS A 230 -8.39 -2.89 -24.87
C CYS A 230 -9.77 -3.14 -25.48
N ASP A 231 -9.90 -3.13 -26.77
CA ASP A 231 -11.16 -3.28 -27.55
C ASP A 231 -11.98 -4.55 -27.23
N GLY A 232 -11.94 -5.00 -25.99
CA GLY A 232 -12.70 -6.14 -25.44
C GLY A 232 -12.16 -7.51 -25.85
N GLU A 233 -11.27 -7.59 -26.81
CA GLU A 233 -10.80 -8.89 -27.33
C GLU A 233 -9.53 -9.42 -26.67
N VAL A 234 -8.74 -8.60 -26.00
CA VAL A 234 -7.49 -9.06 -25.35
C VAL A 234 -7.22 -8.30 -24.05
N CYS A 235 -8.16 -8.22 -23.13
CA CYS A 235 -7.76 -8.26 -21.73
C CYS A 235 -7.45 -9.73 -21.45
N ALA A 236 -6.23 -10.14 -21.72
CA ALA A 236 -5.72 -11.41 -21.26
C ALA A 236 -5.67 -11.38 -19.73
N TYR A 237 -6.81 -11.60 -19.12
CA TYR A 237 -6.93 -12.02 -17.74
C TYR A 237 -6.43 -13.49 -17.70
N VAL A 238 -5.12 -13.65 -17.68
CA VAL A 238 -4.47 -14.92 -17.35
C VAL A 238 -3.89 -14.78 -15.95
#